data_3fbab759d171f9d57c7b7bdab753b94d
#
_entry.id   3fbab759d171f9d57c7b7bdab753b94d
#
_cell.length_a   1.000
_cell.length_b   1.000
_cell.length_c   1.000
_cell.angle_alpha   90.00
_cell.angle_beta   90.00
_cell.angle_gamma   90.00
#
_symmetry.space_group_name_H-M   'P 1'
#
loop_
_entity.id
_entity.type
_entity.pdbx_description
1 polymer ?
#
loop_
_entity_poly.entity_id
_entity_poly.type
_entity_poly.pdbx_seq_one_letter_code
_entity_poly.pdbx_strand_id
1 'polypeptide(L)'
;PPNLKIDFNNFFDIPGNPVPAGRNISRKIDGLISASLYNLPIGPVVPPDPPAVTSLAERNLLRAKRLGLPSYQDVALAMGIAPYSNAELDPAGLLGLSDPAWGGKAPLWFGILQESALAEDGRRLGPTGRRIVAEVVVGIIDADKDSYFHSSQPWALEGGSFGIADLLLAAGA
;
A
#
# COMPACT_ATOMS: atom_id res chain seq x y z
N PRO A 1 -25.47 -17.31 5.63
CA PRO A 1 -24.82 -17.20 4.33
C PRO A 1 -23.91 -18.39 4.17
N PRO A 2 -24.08 -19.18 3.10
CA PRO A 2 -23.25 -20.34 2.90
C PRO A 2 -21.81 -19.90 2.63
N ASN A 3 -20.93 -20.30 3.53
CA ASN A 3 -19.51 -20.46 3.32
C ASN A 3 -18.79 -19.36 2.56
N LEU A 4 -18.49 -18.26 3.23
CA LEU A 4 -17.41 -17.35 2.81
C LEU A 4 -16.07 -18.11 2.99
N LYS A 5 -15.85 -19.09 2.15
CA LYS A 5 -14.57 -19.77 2.09
C LYS A 5 -13.64 -18.92 1.24
N ILE A 6 -12.62 -18.33 1.85
CA ILE A 6 -11.57 -17.65 1.11
C ILE A 6 -10.73 -18.72 0.45
N ASP A 7 -10.74 -18.76 -0.87
CA ASP A 7 -9.84 -19.61 -1.64
C ASP A 7 -8.59 -18.80 -2.00
N PHE A 8 -7.49 -19.09 -1.34
CA PHE A 8 -6.22 -18.40 -1.54
C PHE A 8 -5.62 -18.58 -2.93
N ASN A 9 -6.00 -19.62 -3.67
CA ASN A 9 -5.61 -19.80 -5.08
C ASN A 9 -6.11 -18.65 -5.97
N ASN A 10 -7.15 -17.92 -5.55
CA ASN A 10 -7.62 -16.75 -6.27
C ASN A 10 -6.66 -15.56 -6.17
N PHE A 11 -5.71 -15.55 -5.23
CA PHE A 11 -4.84 -14.43 -4.94
C PHE A 11 -3.36 -14.75 -5.13
N PHE A 12 -2.96 -16.00 -4.91
CA PHE A 12 -1.56 -16.42 -4.89
C PHE A 12 -1.31 -17.61 -5.82
N ASP A 13 -0.10 -17.72 -6.34
CA ASP A 13 0.38 -18.94 -6.99
C ASP A 13 0.82 -19.92 -5.90
N ILE A 14 0.00 -20.94 -5.64
CA ILE A 14 0.31 -21.99 -4.67
C ILE A 14 0.85 -23.18 -5.43
N PRO A 15 2.11 -23.59 -5.18
CA PRO A 15 2.70 -24.73 -5.87
C PRO A 15 1.86 -26.01 -5.75
N GLY A 16 1.60 -26.65 -6.86
CA GLY A 16 0.83 -27.89 -6.91
C GLY A 16 -0.69 -27.73 -7.00
N ASN A 17 -1.20 -26.51 -6.85
CA ASN A 17 -2.63 -26.25 -7.00
C ASN A 17 -2.99 -25.71 -8.40
N PRO A 18 -4.14 -26.12 -8.97
CA PRO A 18 -4.59 -25.60 -10.24
C PRO A 18 -4.88 -24.10 -10.14
N VAL A 19 -4.51 -23.35 -11.17
CA VAL A 19 -4.80 -21.90 -11.26
C VAL A 19 -6.28 -21.74 -11.64
N PRO A 20 -7.13 -21.11 -10.80
CA PRO A 20 -8.52 -20.86 -11.14
C PRO A 20 -8.66 -19.90 -12.32
N ALA A 21 -9.63 -20.15 -13.19
CA ALA A 21 -10.00 -19.20 -14.23
C ALA A 21 -10.57 -17.92 -13.58
N GLY A 22 -10.06 -16.75 -14.01
CA GLY A 22 -10.56 -15.46 -13.52
C GLY A 22 -10.09 -15.06 -12.11
N ARG A 23 -9.02 -15.67 -11.60
CA ARG A 23 -8.46 -15.30 -10.32
C ARG A 23 -8.09 -13.81 -10.24
N ASN A 24 -8.19 -13.25 -9.03
CA ASN A 24 -7.78 -11.89 -8.74
C ASN A 24 -6.26 -11.80 -8.56
N ILE A 25 -5.54 -11.62 -9.66
CA ILE A 25 -4.09 -11.42 -9.59
C ILE A 25 -3.80 -10.11 -8.86
N SER A 26 -2.84 -10.16 -7.92
CA SER A 26 -2.31 -8.97 -7.29
C SER A 26 -1.87 -7.95 -8.33
N ARG A 27 -2.38 -6.73 -8.23
CA ARG A 27 -1.97 -5.64 -9.12
C ARG A 27 -0.63 -5.07 -8.69
N LYS A 28 0.06 -4.46 -9.64
CA LYS A 28 1.25 -3.67 -9.36
C LYS A 28 0.91 -2.50 -8.43
N ILE A 29 1.88 -2.12 -7.62
CA ILE A 29 1.83 -0.90 -6.81
C ILE A 29 2.23 0.25 -7.74
N ASP A 30 1.25 1.02 -8.19
CA ASP A 30 1.42 2.14 -9.12
C ASP A 30 0.38 3.24 -8.86
N GLY A 31 0.40 4.28 -9.68
CA GLY A 31 -0.57 5.38 -9.59
C GLY A 31 -1.95 5.05 -10.15
N LEU A 32 -2.22 3.81 -10.58
CA LEU A 32 -3.51 3.41 -11.12
C LEU A 32 -4.43 2.89 -10.03
N ILE A 33 -5.72 3.14 -10.19
CA ILE A 33 -6.76 2.67 -9.27
C ILE A 33 -7.81 1.86 -10.03
N SER A 34 -8.30 0.79 -9.43
CA SER A 34 -9.39 0.02 -10.04
C SER A 34 -10.71 0.80 -10.03
N ALA A 35 -11.59 0.52 -10.99
CA ALA A 35 -12.89 1.19 -11.09
C ALA A 35 -13.74 1.04 -9.82
N SER A 36 -13.65 -0.10 -9.14
CA SER A 36 -14.36 -0.35 -7.88
C SER A 36 -13.86 0.53 -6.72
N LEU A 37 -12.58 0.88 -6.70
CA LEU A 37 -12.01 1.79 -5.70
C LEU A 37 -12.21 3.26 -6.05
N TYR A 38 -12.45 3.55 -7.32
CA TYR A 38 -12.83 4.88 -7.79
C TYR A 38 -14.29 5.22 -7.44
N ASN A 39 -15.17 4.22 -7.47
CA ASN A 39 -16.60 4.36 -7.18
C ASN A 39 -16.99 3.51 -5.97
N LEU A 40 -16.49 3.87 -4.79
CA LEU A 40 -16.87 3.19 -3.55
C LEU A 40 -18.36 3.36 -3.26
N PRO A 41 -19.05 2.30 -2.79
CA PRO A 41 -20.41 2.44 -2.31
C PRO A 41 -20.43 3.38 -1.11
N ILE A 42 -21.27 4.38 -1.17
CA ILE A 42 -21.47 5.34 -0.10
C ILE A 42 -22.81 5.02 0.54
N GLY A 43 -22.81 4.89 1.87
CA GLY A 43 -24.04 4.85 2.64
C GLY A 43 -24.83 6.17 2.50
N PRO A 44 -26.05 6.23 2.98
CA PRO A 44 -26.86 7.43 2.91
C PRO A 44 -26.12 8.62 3.53
N VAL A 45 -25.98 9.69 2.75
CA VAL A 45 -25.41 10.97 3.22
C VAL A 45 -26.48 11.69 4.00
N VAL A 46 -26.23 11.96 5.28
CA VAL A 46 -27.12 12.73 6.13
C VAL A 46 -26.70 14.20 6.03
N PRO A 47 -27.56 15.11 5.53
CA PRO A 47 -27.25 16.55 5.57
C PRO A 47 -27.01 17.02 7.02
N PRO A 48 -26.06 17.94 7.27
CA PRO A 48 -25.39 18.86 6.34
C PRO A 48 -24.03 18.42 5.81
N ASP A 49 -23.72 17.13 5.79
CA ASP A 49 -22.43 16.66 5.31
C ASP A 49 -22.19 17.04 3.84
N PRO A 50 -20.94 17.41 3.48
CA PRO A 50 -20.59 17.68 2.10
C PRO A 50 -20.84 16.42 1.24
N PRO A 51 -21.05 16.58 -0.08
CA PRO A 51 -21.23 15.43 -0.96
C PRO A 51 -20.10 14.43 -0.75
N ALA A 52 -20.50 13.19 -0.55
CA ALA A 52 -19.55 12.16 -0.20
C ALA A 52 -18.64 11.85 -1.39
N VAL A 53 -17.34 11.89 -1.13
CA VAL A 53 -16.30 11.55 -2.11
C VAL A 53 -16.31 10.04 -2.33
N THR A 54 -16.58 9.58 -3.54
CA THR A 54 -16.63 8.15 -3.88
C THR A 54 -15.26 7.55 -4.15
N SER A 55 -14.30 8.34 -4.65
CA SER A 55 -12.96 7.88 -4.98
C SER A 55 -12.09 7.69 -3.73
N LEU A 56 -11.52 6.49 -3.56
CA LEU A 56 -10.55 6.22 -2.51
C LEU A 56 -9.30 7.09 -2.64
N ALA A 57 -8.83 7.32 -3.87
CA ALA A 57 -7.70 8.19 -4.14
C ALA A 57 -7.95 9.61 -3.65
N GLU A 58 -9.11 10.18 -4.02
CA GLU A 58 -9.49 11.53 -3.58
C GLU A 58 -9.60 11.62 -2.06
N ARG A 59 -10.19 10.61 -1.41
CA ARG A 59 -10.25 10.55 0.07
C ARG A 59 -8.86 10.57 0.70
N ASN A 60 -7.91 9.82 0.14
CA ASN A 60 -6.54 9.78 0.65
C ASN A 60 -5.83 11.12 0.46
N LEU A 61 -5.99 11.76 -0.70
CA LEU A 61 -5.42 13.08 -0.97
C LEU A 61 -6.02 14.17 -0.08
N LEU A 62 -7.33 14.19 0.08
CA LEU A 62 -8.00 15.15 0.98
C LEU A 62 -7.57 14.94 2.43
N ARG A 63 -7.43 13.69 2.89
CA ARG A 63 -6.93 13.38 4.22
C ARG A 63 -5.48 13.87 4.41
N ALA A 64 -4.61 13.60 3.44
CA ALA A 64 -3.23 14.08 3.47
C ALA A 64 -3.17 15.60 3.60
N LYS A 65 -3.97 16.32 2.81
CA LYS A 65 -4.08 17.78 2.87
C LYS A 65 -4.59 18.27 4.21
N ARG A 66 -5.66 17.68 4.76
CA ARG A 66 -6.24 18.05 6.07
C ARG A 66 -5.26 17.82 7.22
N LEU A 67 -4.45 16.78 7.15
CA LEU A 67 -3.45 16.45 8.17
C LEU A 67 -2.13 17.22 7.98
N GLY A 68 -2.00 18.01 6.93
CA GLY A 68 -0.77 18.74 6.63
C GLY A 68 0.42 17.81 6.38
N LEU A 69 0.19 16.64 5.75
CA LEU A 69 1.28 15.71 5.46
C LEU A 69 2.29 16.38 4.51
N PRO A 70 3.61 16.17 4.75
CA PRO A 70 4.63 16.68 3.86
C PRO A 70 4.55 16.04 2.47
N SER A 71 5.19 16.66 1.48
CA SER A 71 5.27 16.10 0.14
C SER A 71 6.14 14.84 0.10
N TYR A 72 5.98 14.05 -0.98
CA TYR A 72 6.84 12.91 -1.24
C TYR A 72 8.32 13.30 -1.27
N GLN A 73 8.66 14.37 -1.98
CA GLN A 73 10.04 14.83 -2.11
C GLN A 73 10.63 15.25 -0.76
N ASP A 74 9.86 15.94 0.08
CA ASP A 74 10.34 16.36 1.40
C ASP A 74 10.59 15.16 2.32
N VAL A 75 9.70 14.17 2.30
CA VAL A 75 9.86 12.95 3.10
C VAL A 75 11.06 12.13 2.63
N ALA A 76 11.21 11.92 1.32
CA ALA A 76 12.34 11.19 0.77
C ALA A 76 13.68 11.85 1.15
N LEU A 77 13.79 13.18 0.98
CA LEU A 77 14.98 13.93 1.36
C LEU A 77 15.27 13.86 2.87
N ALA A 78 14.25 13.97 3.71
CA ALA A 78 14.41 13.83 5.16
C ALA A 78 14.93 12.44 5.57
N MET A 79 14.65 11.42 4.77
CA MET A 79 15.14 10.05 4.96
C MET A 79 16.49 9.78 4.27
N GLY A 80 17.11 10.78 3.63
CA GLY A 80 18.35 10.61 2.88
C GLY A 80 18.20 9.85 1.56
N ILE A 81 16.97 9.80 1.02
CA ILE A 81 16.65 9.13 -0.24
C ILE A 81 16.52 10.21 -1.33
N ALA A 82 17.16 10.00 -2.47
CA ALA A 82 17.01 10.87 -3.63
C ALA A 82 15.59 10.72 -4.23
N PRO A 83 14.75 11.77 -4.20
CA PRO A 83 13.40 11.67 -4.71
C PRO A 83 13.36 11.79 -6.24
N TYR A 84 12.35 11.19 -6.85
CA TYR A 84 11.99 11.50 -8.23
C TYR A 84 11.41 12.92 -8.33
N SER A 85 11.72 13.60 -9.43
CA SER A 85 11.11 14.89 -9.78
C SER A 85 9.65 14.73 -10.20
N ASN A 86 8.88 15.82 -10.20
CA ASN A 86 7.49 15.80 -10.71
C ASN A 86 7.43 15.33 -12.18
N ALA A 87 8.42 15.70 -13.01
CA ALA A 87 8.46 15.28 -14.41
C ALA A 87 8.72 13.77 -14.57
N GLU A 88 9.46 13.15 -13.66
CA GLU A 88 9.65 11.70 -13.66
C GLU A 88 8.42 10.95 -13.12
N LEU A 89 7.74 11.53 -12.12
CA LEU A 89 6.52 10.94 -11.55
C LEU A 89 5.30 11.09 -12.48
N ASP A 90 5.25 12.13 -13.28
CA ASP A 90 4.16 12.45 -14.21
C ASP A 90 4.72 12.99 -15.54
N PRO A 91 5.35 12.12 -16.36
CA PRO A 91 6.01 12.54 -17.60
C PRO A 91 5.04 13.17 -18.62
N ALA A 92 3.76 12.84 -18.55
CA ALA A 92 2.74 13.40 -19.41
C ALA A 92 2.16 14.73 -18.90
N GLY A 93 2.47 15.13 -17.66
CA GLY A 93 1.97 16.34 -17.03
C GLY A 93 0.46 16.35 -16.80
N LEU A 94 -0.17 15.17 -16.75
CA LEU A 94 -1.63 15.03 -16.67
C LEU A 94 -2.20 15.21 -15.27
N LEU A 95 -1.36 15.04 -14.24
CA LEU A 95 -1.79 14.98 -12.85
C LEU A 95 -1.65 16.33 -12.11
N GLY A 96 -1.08 17.32 -12.77
CA GLY A 96 -0.93 18.66 -12.18
C GLY A 96 -0.09 18.67 -10.91
N LEU A 97 0.95 17.85 -10.80
CA LEU A 97 1.79 17.72 -9.58
C LEU A 97 2.49 19.04 -9.22
N SER A 98 2.64 19.94 -10.18
CA SER A 98 3.20 21.27 -9.98
C SER A 98 2.18 22.30 -9.50
N ASP A 99 0.94 21.89 -9.23
CA ASP A 99 -0.10 22.79 -8.73
C ASP A 99 0.31 23.39 -7.38
N PRO A 100 0.23 24.71 -7.20
CA PRO A 100 0.48 25.39 -5.93
C PRO A 100 -0.35 24.85 -4.76
N ALA A 101 -1.52 24.26 -5.02
CA ALA A 101 -2.34 23.59 -4.00
C ALA A 101 -1.61 22.44 -3.27
N TRP A 102 -0.58 21.89 -3.89
CA TRP A 102 0.31 20.86 -3.35
C TRP A 102 1.72 21.39 -3.06
N GLY A 103 1.92 22.70 -3.07
CA GLY A 103 3.23 23.32 -2.89
C GLY A 103 4.20 23.06 -4.05
N GLY A 104 3.68 22.72 -5.24
CA GLY A 104 4.48 22.42 -6.43
C GLY A 104 5.24 21.09 -6.36
N LYS A 105 4.83 20.19 -5.45
CA LYS A 105 5.47 18.89 -5.20
C LYS A 105 4.40 17.78 -5.17
N ALA A 106 4.83 16.54 -5.39
CA ALA A 106 3.91 15.41 -5.40
C ALA A 106 3.35 15.12 -3.99
N PRO A 107 2.03 14.85 -3.85
CA PRO A 107 1.47 14.35 -2.61
C PRO A 107 2.17 13.05 -2.18
N LEU A 108 2.44 12.89 -0.87
CA LEU A 108 3.20 11.77 -0.33
C LEU A 108 2.65 10.41 -0.80
N TRP A 109 1.35 10.20 -0.65
CA TRP A 109 0.71 8.95 -1.01
C TRP A 109 0.89 8.60 -2.50
N PHE A 110 0.69 9.57 -3.39
CA PHE A 110 0.86 9.37 -4.83
C PHE A 110 2.34 9.14 -5.18
N GLY A 111 3.25 9.95 -4.63
CA GLY A 111 4.68 9.82 -4.90
C GLY A 111 5.25 8.45 -4.52
N ILE A 112 4.84 7.89 -3.39
CA ILE A 112 5.23 6.52 -2.96
C ILE A 112 4.76 5.46 -3.97
N LEU A 113 3.55 5.58 -4.48
CA LEU A 113 3.02 4.63 -5.47
C LEU A 113 3.77 4.72 -6.79
N GLN A 114 4.02 5.92 -7.29
CA GLN A 114 4.79 6.12 -8.51
C GLN A 114 6.26 5.75 -8.36
N GLU A 115 6.89 6.04 -7.22
CA GLU A 115 8.23 5.55 -6.91
C GLU A 115 8.28 4.01 -6.99
N SER A 116 7.25 3.33 -6.48
CA SER A 116 7.17 1.86 -6.55
C SER A 116 7.10 1.37 -7.99
N ALA A 117 6.34 2.03 -8.84
CA ALA A 117 6.25 1.71 -10.26
C ALA A 117 7.59 1.91 -10.98
N LEU A 118 8.27 3.04 -10.71
CA LEU A 118 9.51 3.41 -11.37
C LEU A 118 10.72 2.60 -10.89
N ALA A 119 10.87 2.43 -9.58
CA ALA A 119 12.04 1.78 -8.99
C ALA A 119 11.95 0.25 -8.98
N GLU A 120 10.76 -0.32 -8.89
CA GLU A 120 10.53 -1.74 -8.59
C GLU A 120 9.53 -2.42 -9.54
N ASP A 121 9.22 -1.79 -10.65
CA ASP A 121 8.17 -2.27 -11.59
C ASP A 121 6.83 -2.56 -10.90
N GLY A 122 6.54 -1.85 -9.81
CA GLY A 122 5.31 -2.02 -9.01
C GLY A 122 5.22 -3.34 -8.24
N ARG A 123 6.30 -4.14 -8.19
CA ARG A 123 6.28 -5.44 -7.51
C ARG A 123 6.41 -5.33 -6.00
N ARG A 124 6.97 -4.24 -5.53
CA ARG A 124 7.13 -3.92 -4.11
C ARG A 124 7.19 -2.40 -3.93
N LEU A 125 7.10 -1.93 -2.71
CA LEU A 125 7.28 -0.52 -2.41
C LEU A 125 8.68 -0.02 -2.81
N GLY A 126 8.76 1.18 -3.32
CA GLY A 126 10.01 1.89 -3.57
C GLY A 126 10.75 2.24 -2.28
N PRO A 127 11.96 2.81 -2.37
CA PRO A 127 12.81 3.09 -1.20
C PRO A 127 12.12 3.90 -0.10
N THR A 128 11.43 4.98 -0.46
CA THR A 128 10.72 5.85 0.51
C THR A 128 9.58 5.10 1.19
N GLY A 129 8.75 4.42 0.41
CA GLY A 129 7.62 3.65 0.95
C GLY A 129 8.07 2.51 1.85
N ARG A 130 9.14 1.79 1.48
CA ARG A 130 9.73 0.72 2.32
C ARG A 130 10.24 1.27 3.63
N ARG A 131 10.92 2.41 3.61
CA ARG A 131 11.45 3.02 4.82
C ARG A 131 10.35 3.41 5.79
N ILE A 132 9.27 4.06 5.30
CA ILE A 132 8.12 4.42 6.14
C ILE A 132 7.51 3.18 6.78
N VAL A 133 7.22 2.14 5.98
CA VAL A 133 6.60 0.91 6.51
C VAL A 133 7.52 0.22 7.50
N ALA A 134 8.82 0.11 7.20
CA ALA A 134 9.78 -0.50 8.10
C ALA A 134 9.87 0.23 9.45
N GLU A 135 9.98 1.56 9.45
CA GLU A 135 10.03 2.36 10.67
C GLU A 135 8.77 2.19 11.54
N VAL A 136 7.59 2.19 10.88
CA VAL A 136 6.32 2.02 11.60
C VAL A 136 6.21 0.61 12.18
N VAL A 137 6.48 -0.43 11.38
CA VAL A 137 6.34 -1.83 11.82
C VAL A 137 7.37 -2.17 12.90
N VAL A 138 8.63 -1.79 12.71
CA VAL A 138 9.68 -2.01 13.71
C VAL A 138 9.34 -1.24 14.99
N GLY A 139 8.92 0.03 14.87
CA GLY A 139 8.53 0.82 16.03
C GLY A 139 7.37 0.22 16.83
N ILE A 140 6.38 -0.39 16.15
CA ILE A 140 5.28 -1.09 16.82
C ILE A 140 5.80 -2.34 17.54
N ILE A 141 6.65 -3.14 16.88
CA ILE A 141 7.22 -4.36 17.45
C ILE A 141 8.08 -4.02 18.67
N ASP A 142 8.91 -2.99 18.59
CA ASP A 142 9.78 -2.57 19.68
C ASP A 142 8.99 -1.99 20.88
N ALA A 143 7.85 -1.34 20.60
CA ALA A 143 6.99 -0.80 21.64
C ALA A 143 6.15 -1.87 22.35
N ASP A 144 5.85 -2.98 21.68
CA ASP A 144 5.05 -4.07 22.24
C ASP A 144 5.95 -5.05 23.03
N LYS A 145 5.99 -4.85 24.34
CA LYS A 145 6.79 -5.69 25.25
C LYS A 145 6.31 -7.14 25.35
N ASP A 146 5.06 -7.39 24.98
CA ASP A 146 4.46 -8.72 24.96
C ASP A 146 4.59 -9.39 23.58
N SER A 147 5.26 -8.72 22.66
CA SER A 147 5.49 -9.27 21.32
C SER A 147 6.39 -10.51 21.37
N TYR A 148 6.21 -11.36 20.37
CA TYR A 148 7.05 -12.54 20.15
C TYR A 148 8.56 -12.23 20.21
N PHE A 149 8.99 -11.08 19.72
CA PHE A 149 10.41 -10.69 19.70
C PHE A 149 10.99 -10.38 21.09
N HIS A 150 10.14 -10.06 22.06
CA HIS A 150 10.54 -9.81 23.45
C HIS A 150 10.29 -11.02 24.36
N SER A 151 9.78 -12.12 23.82
CA SER A 151 9.53 -13.36 24.56
C SER A 151 10.84 -14.02 24.97
N SER A 152 10.89 -14.49 26.23
CA SER A 152 12.00 -15.32 26.72
C SER A 152 12.05 -16.72 26.08
N GLN A 153 11.00 -17.10 25.38
CA GLN A 153 10.91 -18.35 24.61
C GLN A 153 10.46 -18.01 23.17
N PRO A 154 11.37 -17.49 22.33
CA PRO A 154 11.04 -17.19 20.96
C PRO A 154 10.65 -18.48 20.24
N TRP A 155 9.47 -18.48 19.64
CA TRP A 155 9.06 -19.56 18.77
C TRP A 155 9.95 -19.57 17.52
N ALA A 156 10.58 -20.69 17.25
CA ALA A 156 11.34 -20.91 16.02
C ALA A 156 10.82 -22.14 15.31
N LEU A 157 10.61 -22.03 14.02
CA LEU A 157 10.34 -23.20 13.18
C LEU A 157 11.62 -24.04 13.02
N GLU A 158 11.47 -25.34 13.22
CA GLU A 158 12.53 -26.29 12.83
C GLU A 158 12.77 -26.15 11.32
N GLY A 159 13.96 -25.78 10.92
CA GLY A 159 14.38 -25.81 9.52
C GLY A 159 14.53 -24.48 8.79
N GLY A 160 14.40 -23.33 9.41
CA GLY A 160 14.81 -22.06 8.79
C GLY A 160 13.70 -21.07 8.47
N SER A 161 13.71 -20.44 7.31
CA SER A 161 12.79 -19.39 6.93
C SER A 161 11.39 -19.92 6.65
N PHE A 162 10.40 -19.25 7.23
CA PHE A 162 8.98 -19.52 7.04
C PHE A 162 8.32 -18.36 6.28
N GLY A 163 7.70 -18.69 5.18
CA GLY A 163 6.98 -17.71 4.37
C GLY A 163 5.47 -17.90 4.44
N ILE A 164 4.73 -16.94 3.91
CA ILE A 164 3.28 -17.03 3.76
C ILE A 164 2.88 -18.26 2.95
N ALA A 165 3.68 -18.63 1.94
CA ALA A 165 3.44 -19.82 1.13
C ALA A 165 3.45 -21.10 1.99
N ASP A 166 4.39 -21.24 2.92
CA ASP A 166 4.48 -22.38 3.81
C ASP A 166 3.28 -22.47 4.75
N LEU A 167 2.83 -21.31 5.25
CA LEU A 167 1.62 -21.23 6.07
C LEU A 167 0.37 -21.68 5.30
N LEU A 168 0.23 -21.23 4.06
CA LEU A 168 -0.91 -21.59 3.22
C LEU A 168 -0.92 -23.08 2.89
N LEU A 169 0.25 -23.66 2.57
CA LEU A 169 0.39 -25.10 2.33
C LEU A 169 0.07 -25.92 3.59
N ALA A 170 0.54 -25.46 4.76
CA ALA A 170 0.23 -26.13 6.04
C ALA A 170 -1.25 -26.03 6.42
N ALA A 171 -1.93 -24.97 5.99
CA ALA A 171 -3.37 -24.78 6.20
C ALA A 171 -4.25 -25.63 5.24
N GLY A 172 -3.64 -26.35 4.30
CA GLY A 172 -4.36 -27.19 3.33
C GLY A 172 -5.09 -26.39 2.25
N ALA A 173 -4.55 -25.22 1.91
CA ALA A 173 -5.07 -24.36 0.85
C ALA A 173 -4.72 -24.92 -0.54
#